data_b27e44ef7d87077870b85422a2075539
#
_entry.id   b27e44ef7d87077870b85422a2075539
#
_cell.length_a   1.000
_cell.length_b   1.000
_cell.length_c   1.000
_cell.angle_alpha   90.00
_cell.angle_beta   90.00
_cell.angle_gamma   90.00
#
_symmetry.space_group_name_H-M   'P 1'
#
loop_
_entity.id
_entity.type
_entity.pdbx_description
1 polymer ?
#
loop_
_entity_poly.entity_id
_entity_poly.type
_entity_poly.pdbx_seq_one_letter_code
_entity_poly.pdbx_strand_id
1 'polypeptide(L)'
;MKKQLFSLAFALCLVLGTWGNVQAAPAATASVGYVDVLSLINQHPDTAQANAILKTEQDAVKLEFETKSPGLNDQEKQNLDRQLRQRLDQKRLELLKPITDKILVAANAVLAEKGLAIVISKNEVVCGGVDITADVMKKITGK
;
A
#
# COMPACT_ATOMS: atom_id res chain seq x y z
N MET A 1 -69.85 -38.75 -46.77
CA MET A 1 -70.15 -37.31 -46.90
C MET A 1 -69.24 -36.55 -45.96
N LYS A 2 -68.50 -35.61 -46.59
CA LYS A 2 -67.87 -34.47 -45.95
C LYS A 2 -66.76 -34.81 -44.95
N LYS A 3 -65.48 -34.95 -45.37
CA LYS A 3 -64.61 -33.79 -45.61
C LYS A 3 -64.31 -32.98 -44.38
N GLN A 4 -63.20 -33.12 -43.85
CA GLN A 4 -62.40 -31.95 -43.42
C GLN A 4 -60.90 -32.31 -43.52
N LEU A 5 -60.29 -31.80 -44.53
CA LEU A 5 -58.87 -31.67 -44.67
C LEU A 5 -58.42 -30.63 -43.64
N PHE A 6 -57.81 -31.06 -42.57
CA PHE A 6 -57.03 -30.13 -41.75
C PHE A 6 -55.61 -30.07 -42.31
N SER A 7 -55.44 -29.03 -43.10
CA SER A 7 -54.14 -28.58 -43.56
C SER A 7 -53.21 -28.34 -42.39
N LEU A 8 -52.22 -29.19 -42.22
CA LEU A 8 -51.10 -28.98 -41.30
C LEU A 8 -50.17 -27.95 -41.91
N ALA A 9 -50.49 -26.68 -41.65
CA ALA A 9 -49.51 -25.60 -41.90
C ALA A 9 -48.42 -25.72 -40.83
N PHE A 10 -47.39 -26.47 -41.16
CA PHE A 10 -46.14 -26.50 -40.40
C PHE A 10 -45.45 -25.16 -40.59
N ALA A 11 -45.76 -24.27 -39.69
CA ALA A 11 -45.04 -23.00 -39.61
C ALA A 11 -43.58 -23.30 -39.20
N LEU A 12 -42.73 -23.34 -40.19
CA LEU A 12 -41.27 -23.36 -40.05
C LEU A 12 -40.84 -22.03 -39.41
N CYS A 13 -40.83 -21.99 -38.08
CA CYS A 13 -40.17 -20.88 -37.39
C CYS A 13 -38.67 -20.93 -37.69
N LEU A 14 -38.29 -20.15 -38.67
CA LEU A 14 -36.91 -19.72 -38.89
C LEU A 14 -36.47 -18.99 -37.61
N VAL A 15 -35.80 -19.73 -36.74
CA VAL A 15 -35.02 -19.16 -35.68
C VAL A 15 -33.83 -18.45 -36.37
N LEU A 16 -34.06 -17.22 -36.74
CA LEU A 16 -32.97 -16.30 -37.05
C LEU A 16 -32.16 -16.16 -35.75
N GLY A 17 -31.13 -16.97 -35.67
CA GLY A 17 -30.12 -16.81 -34.64
C GLY A 17 -29.58 -15.38 -34.70
N THR A 18 -30.03 -14.55 -33.79
CA THR A 18 -29.32 -13.31 -33.50
C THR A 18 -27.94 -13.72 -33.04
N TRP A 19 -26.99 -13.61 -33.93
CA TRP A 19 -25.58 -13.55 -33.55
C TRP A 19 -25.43 -12.32 -32.71
N GLY A 20 -25.69 -12.49 -31.40
CA GLY A 20 -25.35 -11.51 -30.41
C GLY A 20 -23.86 -11.30 -30.53
N ASN A 21 -23.46 -10.13 -31.06
CA ASN A 21 -22.13 -9.62 -30.81
C ASN A 21 -21.94 -9.60 -29.29
N VAL A 22 -21.32 -10.65 -28.78
CA VAL A 22 -20.71 -10.61 -27.45
C VAL A 22 -19.54 -9.64 -27.63
N GLN A 23 -19.87 -8.36 -27.52
CA GLN A 23 -18.89 -7.34 -27.34
C GLN A 23 -18.24 -7.66 -26.02
N ALA A 24 -17.11 -8.36 -26.08
CA ALA A 24 -16.25 -8.51 -24.93
C ALA A 24 -16.00 -7.07 -24.45
N ALA A 25 -16.59 -6.71 -23.31
CA ALA A 25 -16.23 -5.46 -22.66
C ALA A 25 -14.71 -5.45 -22.58
N PRO A 26 -14.04 -4.37 -23.02
CA PRO A 26 -12.60 -4.30 -22.90
C PRO A 26 -12.30 -4.63 -21.46
N ALA A 27 -11.56 -5.72 -21.23
CA ALA A 27 -11.07 -6.06 -19.90
C ALA A 27 -10.38 -4.78 -19.44
N ALA A 28 -10.98 -4.12 -18.44
CA ALA A 28 -10.38 -2.94 -17.85
C ALA A 28 -8.98 -3.40 -17.45
N THR A 29 -7.97 -2.94 -18.20
CA THR A 29 -6.59 -3.26 -17.88
C THR A 29 -6.36 -2.68 -16.51
N ALA A 30 -6.37 -3.58 -15.52
CA ALA A 30 -6.20 -3.22 -14.12
C ALA A 30 -4.87 -2.50 -14.01
N SER A 31 -4.91 -1.18 -13.88
CA SER A 31 -3.69 -0.37 -13.87
C SER A 31 -3.02 -0.51 -12.49
N VAL A 32 -1.71 -0.66 -12.51
CA VAL A 32 -0.87 -0.75 -11.32
C VAL A 32 -0.41 0.66 -10.96
N GLY A 33 -0.64 1.07 -9.70
CA GLY A 33 -0.05 2.28 -9.15
C GLY A 33 1.25 1.96 -8.41
N TYR A 34 2.10 2.98 -8.25
CA TYR A 34 3.25 2.87 -7.35
C TYR A 34 3.45 4.15 -6.53
N VAL A 35 4.08 3.96 -5.37
CA VAL A 35 4.41 5.05 -4.44
C VAL A 35 5.86 5.01 -4.02
N ASP A 36 6.46 6.17 -3.86
CA ASP A 36 7.75 6.34 -3.19
C ASP A 36 7.53 6.46 -1.68
N VAL A 37 7.51 5.30 -1.01
CA VAL A 37 7.24 5.22 0.43
C VAL A 37 8.26 6.01 1.24
N LEU A 38 9.54 5.99 0.86
CA LEU A 38 10.59 6.73 1.57
C LEU A 38 10.38 8.24 1.46
N SER A 39 10.02 8.71 0.27
CA SER A 39 9.68 10.11 0.04
C SER A 39 8.47 10.54 0.87
N LEU A 40 7.42 9.70 0.93
CA LEU A 40 6.23 9.96 1.73
C LEU A 40 6.54 10.04 3.23
N ILE A 41 7.35 9.12 3.76
CA ILE A 41 7.78 9.15 5.16
C ILE A 41 8.56 10.44 5.44
N ASN A 42 9.53 10.79 4.60
CA ASN A 42 10.38 11.96 4.81
C ASN A 42 9.61 13.29 4.77
N GLN A 43 8.56 13.36 3.98
CA GLN A 43 7.73 14.55 3.82
C GLN A 43 6.48 14.56 4.74
N HIS A 44 6.25 13.49 5.48
CA HIS A 44 5.09 13.40 6.38
C HIS A 44 5.17 14.46 7.48
N PRO A 45 4.09 15.16 7.83
CA PRO A 45 4.09 16.21 8.86
C PRO A 45 4.65 15.76 10.21
N ASP A 46 4.36 14.51 10.60
CA ASP A 46 4.77 13.98 11.91
C ASP A 46 6.24 13.51 11.93
N THR A 47 6.93 13.45 10.80
CA THR A 47 8.30 12.91 10.73
C THR A 47 9.30 13.78 11.48
N ALA A 48 9.15 15.09 11.44
CA ALA A 48 10.02 16.00 12.18
C ALA A 48 9.96 15.74 13.69
N GLN A 49 8.76 15.55 14.22
CA GLN A 49 8.53 15.23 15.63
C GLN A 49 9.07 13.84 15.98
N ALA A 50 8.81 12.83 15.15
CA ALA A 50 9.33 11.48 15.34
C ALA A 50 10.86 11.47 15.38
N ASN A 51 11.51 12.20 14.48
CA ASN A 51 12.97 12.31 14.45
C ASN A 51 13.52 13.01 15.71
N ALA A 52 12.86 14.05 16.21
CA ALA A 52 13.26 14.73 17.44
C ALA A 52 13.19 13.77 18.65
N ILE A 53 12.10 13.00 18.78
CA ILE A 53 11.94 12.01 19.84
C ILE A 53 13.00 10.91 19.71
N LEU A 54 13.24 10.41 18.51
CA LEU A 54 14.25 9.38 18.26
C LEU A 54 15.65 9.87 18.62
N LYS A 55 15.97 11.11 18.30
CA LYS A 55 17.26 11.72 18.68
C LYS A 55 17.41 11.78 20.19
N THR A 56 16.39 12.22 20.92
CA THR A 56 16.42 12.23 22.41
C THR A 56 16.66 10.83 22.97
N GLU A 57 16.04 9.80 22.41
CA GLU A 57 16.26 8.42 22.81
C GLU A 57 17.69 7.94 22.50
N GLN A 58 18.26 8.34 21.35
CA GLN A 58 19.64 8.04 21.00
C GLN A 58 20.64 8.66 21.98
N ASP A 59 20.41 9.92 22.35
CA ASP A 59 21.24 10.62 23.33
C ASP A 59 21.14 9.96 24.72
N ALA A 60 19.94 9.53 25.13
CA ALA A 60 19.71 8.81 26.36
C ALA A 60 20.39 7.43 26.40
N VAL A 61 20.29 6.69 25.31
CA VAL A 61 20.96 5.37 25.15
C VAL A 61 22.47 5.52 25.23
N LYS A 62 23.03 6.54 24.59
CA LYS A 62 24.47 6.82 24.63
C LYS A 62 24.94 7.14 26.04
N LEU A 63 24.24 8.04 26.74
CA LEU A 63 24.54 8.41 28.11
C LEU A 63 24.43 7.20 29.05
N GLU A 64 23.42 6.37 28.86
CA GLU A 64 23.23 5.16 29.67
C GLU A 64 24.38 4.17 29.49
N PHE A 65 24.83 3.97 28.24
CA PHE A 65 25.97 3.12 27.97
C PHE A 65 27.26 3.68 28.60
N GLU A 66 27.53 4.98 28.44
CA GLU A 66 28.70 5.66 29.01
C GLU A 66 28.70 5.56 30.57
N THR A 67 27.52 5.64 31.19
CA THR A 67 27.40 5.62 32.65
C THR A 67 27.51 4.20 33.23
N LYS A 68 26.94 3.21 32.53
CA LYS A 68 26.85 1.83 33.04
C LYS A 68 27.99 0.93 32.61
N SER A 69 28.69 1.26 31.53
CA SER A 69 29.78 0.42 31.00
C SER A 69 31.06 0.41 31.82
N PRO A 70 31.45 1.47 32.59
CA PRO A 70 32.63 1.40 33.46
C PRO A 70 32.43 0.34 34.53
N GLY A 71 33.32 -0.64 34.60
CA GLY A 71 33.23 -1.75 35.59
C GLY A 71 32.59 -3.04 35.08
N LEU A 72 32.01 -3.02 33.90
CA LEU A 72 31.52 -4.23 33.24
C LEU A 72 32.64 -4.94 32.47
N ASN A 73 32.61 -6.27 32.46
CA ASN A 73 33.46 -7.06 31.57
C ASN A 73 32.98 -6.97 30.11
N ASP A 74 33.77 -7.49 29.17
CA ASP A 74 33.49 -7.35 27.72
C ASP A 74 32.16 -8.03 27.33
N GLN A 75 31.81 -9.15 27.92
CA GLN A 75 30.54 -9.85 27.68
C GLN A 75 29.35 -9.05 28.19
N GLU A 76 29.46 -8.44 29.35
CA GLU A 76 28.42 -7.60 29.93
C GLU A 76 28.22 -6.31 29.12
N LYS A 77 29.31 -5.69 28.65
CA LYS A 77 29.25 -4.52 27.75
C LYS A 77 28.51 -4.86 26.45
N GLN A 78 28.83 -6.00 25.85
CA GLN A 78 28.15 -6.46 24.63
C GLN A 78 26.65 -6.72 24.89
N ASN A 79 26.29 -7.28 26.02
CA ASN A 79 24.90 -7.51 26.38
C ASN A 79 24.15 -6.18 26.58
N LEU A 80 24.77 -5.23 27.29
CA LEU A 80 24.20 -3.90 27.48
C LEU A 80 24.00 -3.17 26.13
N ASP A 81 25.01 -3.15 25.27
CA ASP A 81 24.92 -2.55 23.92
C ASP A 81 23.77 -3.17 23.12
N ARG A 82 23.62 -4.49 23.14
CA ARG A 82 22.53 -5.18 22.46
C ARG A 82 21.15 -4.78 22.97
N GLN A 83 20.99 -4.71 24.29
CA GLN A 83 19.73 -4.28 24.90
C GLN A 83 19.37 -2.84 24.55
N LEU A 84 20.36 -1.95 24.58
CA LEU A 84 20.16 -0.55 24.22
C LEU A 84 19.81 -0.35 22.76
N ARG A 85 20.45 -1.09 21.85
CA ARG A 85 20.10 -1.11 20.42
C ARG A 85 18.69 -1.62 20.20
N GLN A 86 18.30 -2.72 20.83
CA GLN A 86 16.94 -3.25 20.72
C GLN A 86 15.89 -2.23 21.19
N ARG A 87 16.15 -1.52 22.29
CA ARG A 87 15.26 -0.45 22.77
C ARG A 87 15.13 0.68 21.73
N LEU A 88 16.23 1.08 21.12
CA LEU A 88 16.25 2.11 20.10
C LEU A 88 15.50 1.67 18.82
N ASP A 89 15.66 0.41 18.41
CA ASP A 89 14.95 -0.15 17.25
C ASP A 89 13.45 -0.24 17.52
N GLN A 90 13.05 -0.67 18.71
CA GLN A 90 11.64 -0.67 19.13
C GLN A 90 11.06 0.74 19.09
N LYS A 91 11.79 1.72 19.64
CA LYS A 91 11.35 3.12 19.61
C LYS A 91 11.18 3.65 18.20
N ARG A 92 12.10 3.32 17.31
CA ARG A 92 11.97 3.66 15.89
C ARG A 92 10.70 3.07 15.25
N LEU A 93 10.43 1.79 15.50
CA LEU A 93 9.23 1.14 14.98
C LEU A 93 7.94 1.77 15.54
N GLU A 94 7.90 2.08 16.83
CA GLU A 94 6.76 2.78 17.45
C GLU A 94 6.49 4.13 16.79
N LEU A 95 7.53 4.89 16.50
CA LEU A 95 7.40 6.22 15.90
C LEU A 95 7.03 6.16 14.41
N LEU A 96 7.54 5.18 13.67
CA LEU A 96 7.26 5.03 12.25
C LEU A 96 5.89 4.40 11.97
N LYS A 97 5.40 3.55 12.88
CA LYS A 97 4.13 2.84 12.67
C LYS A 97 2.95 3.78 12.37
N PRO A 98 2.65 4.82 13.18
CA PRO A 98 1.53 5.72 12.89
C PRO A 98 1.71 6.49 11.57
N ILE A 99 2.94 6.80 11.16
CA ILE A 99 3.24 7.46 9.90
C ILE A 99 2.94 6.52 8.73
N THR A 100 3.42 5.28 8.79
CA THR A 100 3.18 4.27 7.75
C THR A 100 1.71 3.88 7.67
N ASP A 101 1.00 3.78 8.78
CA ASP A 101 -0.44 3.51 8.81
C ASP A 101 -1.23 4.63 8.09
N LYS A 102 -0.90 5.90 8.33
CA LYS A 102 -1.51 7.04 7.62
C LYS A 102 -1.22 7.02 6.12
N ILE A 103 0.02 6.70 5.74
CA ILE A 103 0.40 6.55 4.33
C ILE A 103 -0.41 5.44 3.66
N LEU A 104 -0.57 4.29 4.32
CA LEU A 104 -1.33 3.17 3.81
C LEU A 104 -2.81 3.52 3.61
N VAL A 105 -3.42 4.20 4.58
CA VAL A 105 -4.82 4.68 4.48
C VAL A 105 -4.97 5.64 3.30
N ALA A 106 -4.06 6.60 3.15
CA ALA A 106 -4.09 7.55 2.05
C ALA A 106 -3.87 6.87 0.68
N ALA A 107 -2.94 5.90 0.60
CA ALA A 107 -2.69 5.14 -0.62
C ALA A 107 -3.91 4.31 -1.04
N ASN A 108 -4.60 3.67 -0.10
CA ASN A 108 -5.84 2.95 -0.37
C ASN A 108 -6.97 3.87 -0.87
N ALA A 109 -7.07 5.08 -0.33
CA ALA A 109 -8.05 6.06 -0.81
C ALA A 109 -7.76 6.47 -2.27
N VAL A 110 -6.50 6.76 -2.60
CA VAL A 110 -6.08 7.11 -3.97
C VAL A 110 -6.24 5.93 -4.92
N LEU A 111 -5.95 4.70 -4.47
CA LEU A 111 -6.19 3.47 -5.24
C LEU A 111 -7.66 3.40 -5.68
N ALA A 112 -8.59 3.57 -4.73
CA ALA A 112 -10.02 3.53 -5.00
C ALA A 112 -10.47 4.67 -5.93
N GLU A 113 -9.99 5.90 -5.71
CA GLU A 113 -10.34 7.07 -6.54
C GLU A 113 -9.86 6.95 -7.98
N LYS A 114 -8.70 6.34 -8.20
CA LYS A 114 -8.12 6.16 -9.53
C LYS A 114 -8.51 4.84 -10.19
N GLY A 115 -9.27 3.97 -9.52
CA GLY A 115 -9.64 2.65 -10.02
C GLY A 115 -8.43 1.76 -10.31
N LEU A 116 -7.38 1.88 -9.50
CA LEU A 116 -6.19 1.04 -9.61
C LEU A 116 -6.47 -0.34 -9.02
N ALA A 117 -5.85 -1.38 -9.57
CA ALA A 117 -5.99 -2.74 -9.05
C ALA A 117 -5.12 -2.98 -7.83
N ILE A 118 -3.92 -2.39 -7.81
CA ILE A 118 -2.91 -2.58 -6.77
C ILE A 118 -1.98 -1.35 -6.75
N VAL A 119 -1.41 -1.10 -5.58
CA VAL A 119 -0.32 -0.14 -5.40
C VAL A 119 0.89 -0.88 -4.84
N ILE A 120 2.06 -0.68 -5.46
CA ILE A 120 3.33 -1.28 -5.05
C ILE A 120 4.35 -0.19 -4.71
N SER A 121 5.44 -0.59 -4.07
CA SER A 121 6.55 0.33 -3.81
C SER A 121 7.29 0.67 -5.10
N LYS A 122 7.68 1.92 -5.26
CA LYS A 122 8.48 2.40 -6.41
C LYS A 122 9.75 1.60 -6.64
N ASN A 123 10.38 1.10 -5.57
CA ASN A 123 11.61 0.31 -5.65
C ASN A 123 11.42 -1.06 -6.33
N GLU A 124 10.18 -1.52 -6.45
CA GLU A 124 9.82 -2.80 -7.08
C GLU A 124 9.39 -2.61 -8.55
N VAL A 125 9.27 -1.36 -9.00
CA VAL A 125 8.85 -1.02 -10.36
C VAL A 125 10.06 -0.95 -11.27
N VAL A 126 10.11 -1.82 -12.28
CA VAL A 126 11.15 -1.77 -13.33
C VAL A 126 10.75 -0.80 -14.43
N CYS A 127 9.48 -0.85 -14.86
CA CYS A 127 8.94 0.04 -15.90
C CYS A 127 7.41 0.07 -15.85
N GLY A 128 6.81 1.16 -16.34
CA GLY A 128 5.36 1.32 -16.40
C GLY A 128 4.72 1.64 -15.04
N GLY A 129 3.37 1.63 -15.01
CA GLY A 129 2.60 1.98 -13.82
C GLY A 129 2.30 3.48 -13.70
N VAL A 130 1.46 3.83 -12.74
CA VAL A 130 1.03 5.20 -12.44
C VAL A 130 1.67 5.65 -11.12
N ASP A 131 2.47 6.70 -11.17
CA ASP A 131 2.99 7.31 -9.93
C ASP A 131 1.87 8.06 -9.21
N ILE A 132 1.53 7.60 -8.01
CA ILE A 132 0.52 8.23 -7.15
C ILE A 132 1.11 8.88 -5.90
N THR A 133 2.43 9.01 -5.81
CA THR A 133 3.12 9.56 -4.63
C THR A 133 2.60 10.95 -4.25
N ALA A 134 2.45 11.84 -5.25
CA ALA A 134 1.95 13.20 -5.02
C ALA A 134 0.48 13.21 -4.56
N ASP A 135 -0.36 12.32 -5.11
CA ASP A 135 -1.77 12.23 -4.73
C ASP A 135 -1.92 11.70 -3.31
N VAL A 136 -1.12 10.71 -2.93
CA VAL A 136 -1.06 10.19 -1.55
C VAL A 136 -0.61 11.29 -0.59
N MET A 137 0.40 12.09 -0.95
CA MET A 137 0.85 13.21 -0.11
C MET A 137 -0.25 14.26 0.06
N LYS A 138 -0.98 14.59 -0.99
CA LYS A 138 -2.15 15.49 -0.88
C LYS A 138 -3.20 14.96 0.09
N LYS A 139 -3.48 13.66 0.05
CA LYS A 139 -4.42 13.02 1.00
C LYS A 139 -3.94 13.13 2.45
N ILE A 140 -2.64 12.97 2.70
CA ILE A 140 -2.05 13.07 4.03
C ILE A 140 -2.11 14.50 4.55
N THR A 141 -1.81 15.49 3.70
CA THR A 141 -1.67 16.89 4.11
C THR A 141 -2.96 17.71 3.98
N GLY A 142 -3.97 17.19 3.27
CA GLY A 142 -5.22 17.88 3.00
C GLY A 142 -5.09 19.10 2.06
N LYS A 143 -4.01 19.15 1.26
CA LYS A 143 -3.71 20.30 0.36
C LYS A 143 -3.76 19.88 -1.09
#